data_c3953b3206e3591b32ba4e3878ca6f71
#
_entry.id   c3953b3206e3591b32ba4e3878ca6f71
#
_cell.length_a   1.000
_cell.length_b   1.000
_cell.length_c   1.000
_cell.angle_alpha   90.00
_cell.angle_beta   90.00
_cell.angle_gamma   90.00
#
_symmetry.space_group_name_H-M   'P 1'
#
loop_
_entity.id
_entity.type
_entity.pdbx_description
1 polymer ?
#
loop_
_entity_poly.entity_id
_entity_poly.type
_entity_poly.pdbx_seq_one_letter_code
_entity_poly.pdbx_strand_id
1 'polypeptide(L)'
;MPLLTLTTDYGLRDPYVAMLRGRLLSRFPHWRTEDISHNISKYDLVEAVYVLKTAFPFFPPGTVHLLDVGYRSKNQENPWPSFIVVRYQGHWFALPDQGLLPLLVDRDESPLVQRYPLTVSRPNAGFALLDWLVAYRGLHAEPLQQCHYLQHNQAMVRHMM
;
A
#
# COMPACT_ATOMS: atom_id res chain seq x y z
N MET A 1 10.37 4.66 -17.73
CA MET A 1 10.69 3.53 -16.85
C MET A 1 9.82 3.65 -15.62
N PRO A 2 9.02 2.65 -15.28
CA PRO A 2 8.15 2.72 -14.11
C PRO A 2 8.96 2.88 -12.83
N LEU A 3 8.47 3.72 -11.90
CA LEU A 3 9.11 3.99 -10.61
C LEU A 3 8.21 3.45 -9.49
N LEU A 4 8.80 2.69 -8.58
CA LEU A 4 8.16 2.15 -7.40
C LEU A 4 8.86 2.68 -6.15
N THR A 5 8.12 3.20 -5.19
CA THR A 5 8.68 3.57 -3.89
C THR A 5 8.26 2.58 -2.81
N LEU A 6 9.09 2.41 -1.82
CA LEU A 6 8.89 1.47 -0.72
C LEU A 6 8.80 2.23 0.61
N THR A 7 7.73 1.95 1.35
CA THR A 7 7.55 2.40 2.74
C THR A 7 7.17 1.19 3.58
N THR A 8 8.02 0.79 4.53
CA THR A 8 7.83 -0.42 5.32
C THR A 8 8.24 -0.21 6.79
N ASP A 9 7.82 -1.14 7.64
CA ASP A 9 8.27 -1.25 9.04
C ASP A 9 9.28 -2.39 9.25
N TYR A 10 9.96 -2.81 8.18
CA TYR A 10 10.88 -3.96 8.22
C TYR A 10 12.18 -3.67 8.98
N GLY A 11 12.59 -2.39 9.05
CA GLY A 11 13.91 -1.99 9.51
C GLY A 11 15.00 -2.32 8.48
N LEU A 12 16.22 -1.94 8.80
CA LEU A 12 17.40 -2.18 7.96
C LEU A 12 18.38 -3.20 8.56
N ARG A 13 18.02 -3.78 9.70
CA ARG A 13 18.89 -4.69 10.43
C ARG A 13 18.83 -6.11 9.89
N ASP A 14 17.64 -6.54 9.53
CA ASP A 14 17.34 -7.87 9.04
C ASP A 14 17.30 -7.93 7.50
N PRO A 15 17.35 -9.11 6.87
CA PRO A 15 17.44 -9.23 5.41
C PRO A 15 16.12 -8.93 4.68
N TYR A 16 15.04 -8.57 5.37
CA TYR A 16 13.70 -8.45 4.77
C TYR A 16 13.63 -7.44 3.62
N VAL A 17 14.29 -6.29 3.75
CA VAL A 17 14.36 -5.29 2.67
C VAL A 17 15.08 -5.85 1.45
N ALA A 18 16.19 -6.56 1.65
CA ALA A 18 16.92 -7.20 0.55
C ALA A 18 16.08 -8.28 -0.14
N MET A 19 15.34 -9.07 0.63
CA MET A 19 14.42 -10.09 0.10
C MET A 19 13.28 -9.46 -0.72
N LEU A 20 12.70 -8.37 -0.22
CA LEU A 20 11.67 -7.60 -0.92
C LEU A 20 12.19 -7.07 -2.26
N ARG A 21 13.36 -6.44 -2.25
CA ARG A 21 14.01 -5.94 -3.47
C ARG A 21 14.38 -7.05 -4.45
N GLY A 22 14.89 -8.17 -3.96
CA GLY A 22 15.20 -9.33 -4.78
C GLY A 22 13.99 -9.88 -5.52
N ARG A 23 12.84 -9.98 -4.85
CA ARG A 23 11.57 -10.35 -5.48
C ARG A 23 11.09 -9.34 -6.51
N LEU A 24 11.19 -8.04 -6.19
CA LEU A 24 10.84 -6.97 -7.14
C LEU A 24 11.71 -7.03 -8.39
N LEU A 25 13.02 -7.16 -8.25
CA LEU A 25 13.96 -7.29 -9.37
C LEU A 25 13.66 -8.53 -10.23
N SER A 26 13.31 -9.65 -9.61
CA SER A 26 12.98 -10.89 -10.33
C SER A 26 11.68 -10.78 -11.13
N ARG A 27 10.71 -10.04 -10.64
CA ARG A 27 9.37 -9.94 -11.25
C ARG A 27 9.18 -8.72 -12.13
N PHE A 28 9.86 -7.63 -11.77
CA PHE A 28 9.77 -6.34 -12.44
C PHE A 28 11.17 -5.80 -12.78
N PRO A 29 11.99 -6.50 -13.60
CA PRO A 29 13.39 -6.15 -13.85
C PRO A 29 13.58 -4.77 -14.47
N HIS A 30 12.53 -4.20 -15.07
CA HIS A 30 12.55 -2.88 -15.70
C HIS A 30 12.01 -1.76 -14.80
N TRP A 31 11.63 -2.08 -13.55
CA TRP A 31 11.16 -1.08 -12.62
C TRP A 31 12.31 -0.55 -11.78
N ARG A 32 12.37 0.75 -11.65
CA ARG A 32 13.24 1.40 -10.68
C ARG A 32 12.58 1.42 -9.32
N THR A 33 13.32 1.05 -8.29
CA THR A 33 12.84 1.09 -6.90
C THR A 33 13.61 2.12 -6.10
N GLU A 34 12.89 2.93 -5.31
CA GLU A 34 13.45 3.91 -4.39
C GLU A 34 12.81 3.71 -3.01
N ASP A 35 13.59 3.92 -1.96
CA ASP A 35 13.08 3.81 -0.59
C ASP A 35 12.59 5.17 -0.10
N ILE A 36 11.40 5.21 0.49
CA ILE A 36 10.96 6.33 1.30
C ILE A 36 11.43 6.10 2.74
N SER A 37 11.04 4.98 3.34
CA SER A 37 11.52 4.59 4.67
C SER A 37 11.29 3.11 4.92
N HIS A 38 12.21 2.47 5.65
CA HIS A 38 12.05 1.14 6.21
C HIS A 38 12.04 1.14 7.74
N ASN A 39 12.10 2.33 8.34
CA ASN A 39 12.19 2.53 9.79
C ASN A 39 10.88 3.05 10.39
N ILE A 40 9.75 2.75 9.76
CA ILE A 40 8.44 3.01 10.36
C ILE A 40 8.34 2.17 11.64
N SER A 41 7.79 2.74 12.71
CA SER A 41 7.51 2.00 13.94
C SER A 41 6.61 0.81 13.66
N LYS A 42 6.89 -0.33 14.29
CA LYS A 42 6.16 -1.58 14.04
C LYS A 42 4.64 -1.37 14.18
N TYR A 43 3.91 -1.74 13.14
CA TYR A 43 2.45 -1.65 13.06
C TYR A 43 1.88 -0.22 13.15
N ASP A 44 2.71 0.82 13.04
CA ASP A 44 2.25 2.20 13.07
C ASP A 44 1.85 2.68 11.67
N LEU A 45 0.59 2.44 11.35
CA LEU A 45 0.01 2.82 10.06
C LEU A 45 -0.15 4.34 9.92
N VAL A 46 -0.33 5.05 11.02
CA VAL A 46 -0.48 6.52 11.01
C VAL A 46 0.86 7.16 10.67
N GLU A 47 1.94 6.73 11.33
CA GLU A 47 3.29 7.16 10.98
C GLU A 47 3.64 6.86 9.53
N ALA A 48 3.31 5.63 9.06
CA ALA A 48 3.58 5.21 7.69
C ALA A 48 2.90 6.10 6.66
N VAL A 49 1.62 6.42 6.86
CA VAL A 49 0.88 7.31 5.96
C VAL A 49 1.41 8.73 6.04
N TYR A 50 1.75 9.22 7.23
CA TYR A 50 2.34 10.55 7.39
C TYR A 50 3.65 10.68 6.61
N VAL A 51 4.56 9.72 6.75
CA VAL A 51 5.85 9.70 6.04
C VAL A 51 5.61 9.61 4.53
N LEU A 52 4.73 8.72 4.07
CA LEU A 52 4.39 8.58 2.67
C LEU A 52 3.77 9.86 2.11
N LYS A 53 2.79 10.44 2.80
CA LYS A 53 2.08 11.66 2.37
C LYS A 53 3.02 12.87 2.26
N THR A 54 4.01 12.94 3.12
CA THR A 54 5.03 14.00 3.09
C THR A 54 5.99 13.83 1.91
N ALA A 55 6.32 12.59 1.55
CA ALA A 55 7.35 12.29 0.56
C ALA A 55 6.82 12.21 -0.87
N PHE A 56 5.61 11.64 -1.10
CA PHE A 56 5.16 11.30 -2.44
C PHE A 56 5.07 12.49 -3.41
N PRO A 57 4.75 13.74 -2.99
CA PRO A 57 4.64 14.86 -3.93
C PRO A 57 5.97 15.24 -4.60
N PHE A 58 7.10 14.78 -4.07
CA PHE A 58 8.42 15.01 -4.64
C PHE A 58 8.80 13.99 -5.73
N PHE A 59 7.99 12.95 -5.92
CA PHE A 59 8.19 11.95 -6.96
C PHE A 59 7.46 12.34 -8.25
N PRO A 60 7.92 11.86 -9.42
CA PRO A 60 7.24 12.12 -10.69
C PRO A 60 5.81 11.53 -10.69
N PRO A 61 4.85 12.21 -11.36
CA PRO A 61 3.53 11.62 -11.60
C PRO A 61 3.63 10.24 -12.28
N GLY A 62 2.71 9.35 -11.93
CA GLY A 62 2.72 7.95 -12.38
C GLY A 62 3.56 7.02 -11.51
N THR A 63 4.26 7.54 -10.49
CA THR A 63 4.96 6.71 -9.51
C THR A 63 3.97 5.82 -8.76
N VAL A 64 4.36 4.57 -8.53
CA VAL A 64 3.64 3.61 -7.68
C VAL A 64 4.28 3.62 -6.29
N HIS A 65 3.47 3.88 -5.27
CA HIS A 65 3.90 3.89 -3.88
C HIS A 65 3.40 2.63 -3.18
N LEU A 66 4.31 1.78 -2.76
CA LEU A 66 4.03 0.57 -2.00
C LEU A 66 4.20 0.87 -0.51
N LEU A 67 3.12 0.74 0.26
CA LEU A 67 3.15 0.81 1.71
C LEU A 67 2.90 -0.58 2.27
N ASP A 68 3.94 -1.19 2.86
CA ASP A 68 3.87 -2.50 3.48
C ASP A 68 4.31 -2.39 4.95
N VAL A 69 3.37 -2.03 5.79
CA VAL A 69 3.53 -1.96 7.23
C VAL A 69 2.71 -3.08 7.85
N GLY A 70 3.29 -3.78 8.80
CA GLY A 70 2.67 -4.92 9.47
C GLY A 70 1.28 -4.58 9.99
N TYR A 71 0.37 -5.51 9.88
CA TYR A 71 -1.01 -5.36 10.31
C TYR A 71 -1.40 -6.47 11.27
N ARG A 72 -2.36 -6.17 12.13
CA ARG A 72 -3.00 -7.16 12.99
C ARG A 72 -4.39 -7.45 12.43
N SER A 73 -4.61 -8.65 11.93
CA SER A 73 -5.96 -9.08 11.61
C SER A 73 -6.75 -9.29 12.91
N LYS A 74 -7.96 -8.75 12.96
CA LYS A 74 -8.93 -9.04 14.03
C LYS A 74 -9.77 -10.27 13.72
N ASN A 75 -9.72 -10.76 12.48
CA ASN A 75 -10.52 -11.89 12.02
C ASN A 75 -9.66 -13.15 11.95
N GLN A 76 -9.97 -14.14 12.78
CA GLN A 76 -9.25 -15.42 12.79
C GLN A 76 -9.55 -16.28 11.56
N GLU A 77 -10.71 -16.09 10.92
CA GLU A 77 -11.11 -16.84 9.72
C GLU A 77 -10.41 -16.33 8.46
N ASN A 78 -10.10 -15.03 8.41
CA ASN A 78 -9.31 -14.43 7.32
C ASN A 78 -8.22 -13.54 7.91
N PRO A 79 -7.05 -14.12 8.26
CA PRO A 79 -5.97 -13.38 8.88
C PRO A 79 -5.28 -12.39 7.94
N TRP A 80 -5.64 -12.40 6.67
CA TRP A 80 -5.00 -11.56 5.65
C TRP A 80 -5.92 -10.39 5.29
N PRO A 81 -5.44 -9.15 5.33
CA PRO A 81 -6.22 -8.00 4.90
C PRO A 81 -6.40 -7.99 3.39
N SER A 82 -7.46 -7.36 2.96
CA SER A 82 -7.54 -6.87 1.60
C SER A 82 -6.52 -5.77 1.37
N PHE A 83 -6.14 -5.57 0.12
CA PHE A 83 -5.34 -4.41 -0.29
C PHE A 83 -6.20 -3.49 -1.15
N ILE A 84 -5.89 -2.22 -1.07
CA ILE A 84 -6.46 -1.22 -1.95
C ILE A 84 -5.38 -0.63 -2.84
N VAL A 85 -5.75 -0.39 -4.08
CA VAL A 85 -5.01 0.46 -5.00
C VAL A 85 -5.77 1.76 -5.15
N VAL A 86 -5.07 2.85 -4.95
CA VAL A 86 -5.63 4.19 -4.99
C VAL A 86 -4.90 4.99 -6.05
N ARG A 87 -5.64 5.68 -6.90
CA ARG A 87 -5.11 6.71 -7.78
C ARG A 87 -5.47 8.08 -7.21
N TYR A 88 -4.46 8.84 -6.83
CA TYR A 88 -4.60 10.12 -6.16
C TYR A 88 -3.50 11.08 -6.59
N GLN A 89 -3.85 12.30 -6.96
CA GLN A 89 -2.93 13.36 -7.40
C GLN A 89 -1.89 12.90 -8.45
N GLY A 90 -2.32 12.07 -9.41
CA GLY A 90 -1.45 11.57 -10.47
C GLY A 90 -0.52 10.41 -10.07
N HIS A 91 -0.58 9.94 -8.83
CA HIS A 91 0.19 8.83 -8.28
C HIS A 91 -0.67 7.60 -8.03
N TRP A 92 -0.02 6.45 -7.90
CA TRP A 92 -0.64 5.18 -7.54
C TRP A 92 -0.16 4.75 -6.16
N PHE A 93 -1.08 4.29 -5.33
CA PHE A 93 -0.79 3.82 -3.98
C PHE A 93 -1.32 2.40 -3.83
N ALA A 94 -0.47 1.48 -3.41
CA ALA A 94 -0.84 0.13 -3.00
C ALA A 94 -0.62 -0.01 -1.50
N LEU A 95 -1.69 -0.22 -0.74
CA LEU A 95 -1.65 -0.20 0.72
C LEU A 95 -2.67 -1.19 1.32
N PRO A 96 -2.45 -1.65 2.56
CA PRO A 96 -3.41 -2.47 3.28
C PRO A 96 -4.73 -1.74 3.47
N ASP A 97 -5.85 -2.45 3.30
CA ASP A 97 -7.19 -1.92 3.53
C ASP A 97 -7.54 -1.93 5.02
N GLN A 98 -6.97 -1.00 5.76
CA GLN A 98 -7.13 -0.86 7.21
C GLN A 98 -7.56 0.55 7.63
N GLY A 99 -8.34 1.22 6.80
CA GLY A 99 -8.81 2.57 7.09
C GLY A 99 -7.78 3.67 6.86
N LEU A 100 -6.73 3.41 6.08
CA LEU A 100 -5.66 4.38 5.80
C LEU A 100 -6.05 5.44 4.79
N LEU A 101 -7.03 5.15 3.94
CA LEU A 101 -7.41 6.04 2.86
C LEU A 101 -7.80 7.46 3.32
N PRO A 102 -8.59 7.63 4.39
CA PRO A 102 -8.92 8.98 4.89
C PRO A 102 -7.73 9.75 5.46
N LEU A 103 -6.63 9.07 5.78
CA LEU A 103 -5.38 9.70 6.22
C LEU A 103 -4.52 10.14 5.03
N LEU A 104 -4.58 9.36 3.94
CA LEU A 104 -3.81 9.62 2.73
C LEU A 104 -4.43 10.76 1.91
N VAL A 105 -5.74 10.74 1.72
CA VAL A 105 -6.48 11.61 0.82
C VAL A 105 -7.06 12.79 1.57
N ASP A 106 -6.99 13.98 0.98
CA ASP A 106 -7.61 15.17 1.57
C ASP A 106 -9.14 15.09 1.49
N ARG A 107 -9.84 15.71 2.47
CA ARG A 107 -11.28 15.51 2.71
C ARG A 107 -12.16 15.85 1.51
N ASP A 108 -11.73 16.80 0.69
CA ASP A 108 -12.51 17.32 -0.43
C ASP A 108 -12.19 16.62 -1.76
N GLU A 109 -11.32 15.61 -1.73
CA GLU A 109 -10.92 14.88 -2.94
C GLU A 109 -11.56 13.49 -3.00
N SER A 110 -11.89 13.07 -4.22
CA SER A 110 -12.50 11.77 -4.51
C SER A 110 -11.50 10.92 -5.32
N PRO A 111 -10.64 10.15 -4.66
CA PRO A 111 -9.70 9.30 -5.36
C PRO A 111 -10.40 8.14 -6.05
N LEU A 112 -9.76 7.61 -7.09
CA LEU A 112 -10.17 6.32 -7.67
C LEU A 112 -9.57 5.20 -6.81
N VAL A 113 -10.42 4.29 -6.34
CA VAL A 113 -10.02 3.21 -5.43
C VAL A 113 -10.50 1.87 -5.97
N GLN A 114 -9.62 0.88 -5.93
CA GLN A 114 -9.97 -0.51 -6.22
C GLN A 114 -9.50 -1.40 -5.08
N ARG A 115 -10.39 -2.25 -4.59
CA ARG A 115 -10.10 -3.22 -3.55
C ARG A 115 -9.79 -4.58 -4.17
N TYR A 116 -8.75 -5.20 -3.65
CA TYR A 116 -8.32 -6.53 -4.05
C TYR A 116 -8.35 -7.47 -2.83
N PRO A 117 -9.20 -8.51 -2.85
CA PRO A 117 -9.10 -9.57 -1.85
C PRO A 117 -7.80 -10.34 -2.09
N LEU A 118 -7.12 -10.70 -1.01
CA LEU A 118 -5.98 -11.58 -1.10
C LEU A 118 -6.46 -13.00 -1.36
N THR A 119 -6.28 -13.48 -2.58
CA THR A 119 -6.66 -14.85 -2.98
C THR A 119 -5.50 -15.84 -2.89
N VAL A 120 -4.35 -15.41 -2.39
CA VAL A 120 -3.15 -16.25 -2.34
C VAL A 120 -3.21 -17.16 -1.11
N SER A 121 -3.28 -18.45 -1.34
CA SER A 121 -3.23 -19.48 -0.32
C SER A 121 -1.83 -19.57 0.34
N ARG A 122 -1.57 -18.79 1.37
CA ARG A 122 -0.34 -18.62 2.16
C ARG A 122 0.69 -17.67 1.55
N PRO A 123 0.47 -16.37 1.60
CA PRO A 123 1.58 -15.44 1.46
C PRO A 123 2.56 -15.67 2.62
N ASN A 124 3.86 -15.68 2.34
CA ASN A 124 4.85 -15.52 3.40
C ASN A 124 4.51 -14.25 4.17
N ALA A 125 4.34 -14.37 5.49
CA ALA A 125 3.75 -13.35 6.35
C ALA A 125 4.40 -11.95 6.29
N GLY A 126 5.58 -11.81 5.71
CA GLY A 126 6.28 -10.54 5.54
C GLY A 126 6.13 -9.87 4.17
N PHE A 127 5.50 -10.53 3.19
CA PHE A 127 5.50 -10.04 1.80
C PHE A 127 4.13 -10.10 1.13
N ALA A 128 3.05 -10.11 1.91
CA ALA A 128 1.68 -10.27 1.41
C ALA A 128 1.33 -9.23 0.32
N LEU A 129 1.73 -7.99 0.49
CA LEU A 129 1.48 -6.93 -0.47
C LEU A 129 2.31 -7.12 -1.75
N LEU A 130 3.54 -7.62 -1.61
CA LEU A 130 4.37 -7.93 -2.76
C LEU A 130 3.84 -9.14 -3.53
N ASP A 131 3.42 -10.20 -2.84
CA ASP A 131 2.83 -11.37 -3.47
C ASP A 131 1.55 -10.99 -4.22
N TRP A 132 0.78 -10.06 -3.65
CA TRP A 132 -0.36 -9.47 -4.34
C TRP A 132 0.06 -8.66 -5.58
N LEU A 133 1.04 -7.76 -5.47
CA LEU A 133 1.54 -6.96 -6.59
C LEU A 133 2.06 -7.84 -7.72
N VAL A 134 2.69 -8.96 -7.37
CA VAL A 134 3.18 -9.98 -8.30
C VAL A 134 2.04 -10.73 -8.97
N ALA A 135 1.00 -11.09 -8.23
CA ALA A 135 -0.20 -11.73 -8.77
C ALA A 135 -1.00 -10.78 -9.66
N TYR A 136 -0.95 -9.50 -9.37
CA TYR A 136 -1.65 -8.45 -10.11
C TYR A 136 -0.85 -7.99 -11.33
N ARG A 137 -1.02 -8.69 -12.44
CA ARG A 137 -0.41 -8.35 -13.74
C ARG A 137 -0.98 -7.10 -14.41
N GLY A 138 -1.93 -6.41 -13.78
CA GLY A 138 -2.80 -5.48 -14.46
C GLY A 138 -2.97 -4.10 -13.83
N LEU A 139 -1.97 -3.50 -13.18
CA LEU A 139 -2.04 -2.08 -12.74
C LEU A 139 -2.42 -1.10 -13.88
N HIS A 140 -2.44 -1.58 -15.13
CA HIS A 140 -2.78 -0.81 -16.32
C HIS A 140 -4.03 -1.32 -17.06
N ALA A 141 -4.70 -2.41 -16.64
CA ALA A 141 -5.64 -3.14 -17.49
C ALA A 141 -7.12 -2.93 -17.17
N GLU A 142 -7.50 -2.42 -16.01
CA GLU A 142 -8.92 -2.22 -15.69
C GLU A 142 -9.23 -0.81 -15.18
N PRO A 143 -10.38 -0.25 -15.61
CA PRO A 143 -10.80 1.06 -15.11
C PRO A 143 -11.10 0.97 -13.63
N LEU A 144 -10.42 1.81 -12.84
CA LEU A 144 -10.72 1.99 -11.43
C LEU A 144 -12.14 2.53 -11.27
N GLN A 145 -12.93 1.90 -10.42
CA GLN A 145 -14.26 2.39 -10.09
C GLN A 145 -14.14 3.57 -9.12
N GLN A 146 -14.94 4.60 -9.36
CA GLN A 146 -15.08 5.71 -8.42
C GLN A 146 -15.73 5.17 -7.14
N CYS A 147 -15.00 5.18 -6.04
CA CYS A 147 -15.49 4.60 -4.80
C CYS A 147 -16.12 5.69 -3.92
N HIS A 148 -17.40 5.52 -3.58
CA HIS A 148 -18.09 6.28 -2.53
C HIS A 148 -17.60 5.88 -1.11
N TYR A 149 -16.40 5.35 -1.02
CA TYR A 149 -15.80 4.78 0.18
C TYR A 149 -15.64 5.81 1.32
N LEU A 150 -15.46 7.08 0.98
CA LEU A 150 -15.32 8.14 1.99
C LEU A 150 -16.59 8.35 2.83
N GLN A 151 -17.77 8.08 2.27
CA GLN A 151 -19.04 8.24 3.00
C GLN A 151 -19.26 7.15 4.04
N HIS A 152 -18.77 5.93 3.80
CA HIS A 152 -18.92 4.81 4.74
C HIS A 152 -17.93 4.85 5.89
N ASN A 153 -16.71 5.38 5.69
CA ASN A 153 -15.69 5.44 6.72
C ASN A 153 -15.77 6.66 7.64
N GLN A 154 -16.53 7.69 7.29
CA GLN A 154 -16.81 8.79 8.23
C GLN A 154 -17.53 8.30 9.50
N ALA A 155 -18.29 7.21 9.42
CA ALA A 155 -18.90 6.57 10.58
C ALA A 155 -17.89 5.86 11.48
N MET A 156 -16.83 5.25 10.90
CA MET A 156 -15.80 4.55 11.67
C MET A 156 -14.85 5.51 12.40
N VAL A 157 -14.47 6.62 11.77
CA VAL A 157 -13.58 7.61 12.38
C VAL A 157 -14.26 8.32 13.56
N ARG A 158 -15.58 8.49 13.53
CA ARG A 158 -16.35 9.05 14.66
C ARG A 158 -16.41 8.14 15.90
N HIS A 159 -16.15 6.85 15.74
CA HIS A 159 -16.11 5.89 16.86
C HIS A 159 -14.71 5.71 17.46
N MET A 160 -13.68 6.30 16.87
CA MET A 160 -12.29 6.25 17.35
C MET A 160 -11.82 7.55 17.99
N MET A 161 -12.68 8.60 18.01
CA MET A 161 -12.48 9.81 18.80
C MET A 161 -13.42 9.82 20.00
#